data_0c4d61dd6c9fec47604bf65a215d7d87
#
_entry.id   0c4d61dd6c9fec47604bf65a215d7d87
#
_cell.length_a   1.000
_cell.length_b   1.000
_cell.length_c   1.000
_cell.angle_alpha   90.00
_cell.angle_beta   90.00
_cell.angle_gamma   90.00
#
_symmetry.space_group_name_H-M   'P 1'
#
loop_
_entity.id
_entity.type
_entity.pdbx_description
1 polymer ?
#
loop_
_entity_poly.entity_id
_entity_poly.type
_entity_poly.pdbx_seq_one_letter_code
_entity_poly.pdbx_strand_id
1 'polypeptide(L)'
;MKLKMKKKIILLLSAMSICLAAEPCTVNASQLEYYFSSEDNTTVEYLPNGDYITEIMSVENTIQPYTSTPSSKTASKTIQYTDASNKKYSSYKLTATFSYNKTTSKCTEASCSFISYSDNWILSSQSAKKSGDTAIGNVTAKRKVDGIVLNTIRREIKLKCSASGAIS
;
A
#
# COMPACT_ATOMS: atom_id res chain seq x y z
N MET A 1 -39.86 9.93 -12.94
CA MET A 1 -39.54 8.93 -13.99
C MET A 1 -38.11 8.49 -13.78
N LYS A 2 -37.91 7.29 -13.20
CA LYS A 2 -36.57 6.79 -12.81
C LYS A 2 -36.03 5.90 -13.91
N LEU A 3 -34.96 6.33 -14.56
CA LEU A 3 -34.24 5.54 -15.56
C LEU A 3 -33.24 4.64 -14.86
N LYS A 4 -33.49 3.35 -14.82
CA LYS A 4 -32.55 2.31 -14.38
C LYS A 4 -31.64 1.94 -15.54
N MET A 5 -30.39 2.37 -15.50
CA MET A 5 -29.35 1.85 -16.42
C MET A 5 -28.87 0.49 -15.93
N LYS A 6 -29.27 -0.56 -16.62
CA LYS A 6 -28.71 -1.91 -16.46
C LYS A 6 -27.39 -1.99 -17.24
N LYS A 7 -26.27 -2.13 -16.55
CA LYS A 7 -24.99 -2.50 -17.18
C LYS A 7 -25.06 -3.95 -17.63
N LYS A 8 -25.05 -4.18 -18.95
CA LYS A 8 -24.88 -5.51 -19.54
C LYS A 8 -23.41 -5.89 -19.53
N ILE A 9 -23.07 -6.93 -18.79
CA ILE A 9 -21.80 -7.62 -18.87
C ILE A 9 -21.85 -8.49 -20.11
N ILE A 10 -21.04 -8.16 -21.11
CA ILE A 10 -20.86 -9.00 -22.30
C ILE A 10 -19.72 -9.97 -21.98
N LEU A 11 -20.10 -11.22 -21.75
CA LEU A 11 -19.17 -12.34 -21.64
C LEU A 11 -18.86 -12.81 -23.08
N LEU A 12 -17.70 -12.48 -23.60
CA LEU A 12 -17.22 -13.05 -24.86
C LEU A 12 -16.52 -14.38 -24.56
N LEU A 13 -17.28 -15.47 -24.68
CA LEU A 13 -16.72 -16.80 -24.86
C LEU A 13 -16.33 -16.93 -26.34
N SER A 14 -15.07 -16.83 -26.69
CA SER A 14 -14.52 -17.27 -27.96
C SER A 14 -13.93 -18.65 -27.76
N ALA A 15 -14.72 -19.66 -28.09
CA ALA A 15 -14.22 -21.00 -28.31
C ALA A 15 -13.55 -21.04 -29.69
N MET A 16 -12.24 -21.25 -29.72
CA MET A 16 -11.54 -21.68 -30.93
C MET A 16 -10.87 -23.01 -30.67
N SER A 17 -11.58 -24.05 -31.10
CA SER A 17 -11.02 -25.36 -31.40
C SER A 17 -10.31 -25.27 -32.75
N ILE A 18 -9.04 -25.65 -32.82
CA ILE A 18 -8.31 -26.24 -33.96
C ILE A 18 -6.85 -26.35 -33.50
N CYS A 19 -6.30 -27.54 -33.30
CA CYS A 19 -5.32 -28.15 -34.15
C CYS A 19 -4.78 -29.44 -33.55
N LEU A 20 -4.92 -30.51 -34.32
CA LEU A 20 -4.05 -31.68 -34.21
C LEU A 20 -2.67 -31.30 -34.74
N ALA A 21 -1.66 -31.32 -33.89
CA ALA A 21 -0.30 -31.71 -34.19
C ALA A 21 0.42 -31.92 -32.84
N ALA A 22 0.85 -33.15 -32.63
CA ALA A 22 1.54 -33.54 -31.41
C ALA A 22 2.97 -33.00 -31.45
N GLU A 23 3.21 -31.94 -30.67
CA GLU A 23 4.54 -31.66 -30.11
C GLU A 23 4.33 -31.39 -28.62
N PRO A 24 5.19 -31.91 -27.72
CA PRO A 24 5.08 -31.62 -26.31
C PRO A 24 5.50 -30.14 -26.12
N CYS A 25 4.51 -29.25 -26.11
CA CYS A 25 4.72 -27.92 -25.59
C CYS A 25 5.03 -28.05 -24.10
N THR A 26 6.31 -28.03 -23.76
CA THR A 26 6.75 -27.73 -22.43
C THR A 26 6.31 -26.28 -22.15
N VAL A 27 5.11 -26.15 -21.60
CA VAL A 27 4.67 -24.88 -21.02
C VAL A 27 5.59 -24.66 -19.82
N ASN A 28 6.57 -23.80 -20.02
CA ASN A 28 7.31 -23.22 -18.93
C ASN A 28 6.30 -22.50 -18.05
N ALA A 29 5.95 -23.13 -16.91
CA ALA A 29 5.09 -22.56 -15.87
C ALA A 29 5.81 -21.45 -15.07
N SER A 30 6.79 -20.78 -15.67
CA SER A 30 7.45 -19.62 -15.12
C SER A 30 6.79 -18.37 -15.71
N GLN A 31 6.19 -17.59 -14.82
CA GLN A 31 5.67 -16.23 -15.04
C GLN A 31 4.18 -16.11 -15.45
N LEU A 32 3.30 -16.53 -14.55
CA LEU A 32 2.03 -15.86 -14.36
C LEU A 32 2.11 -15.15 -13.00
N GLU A 33 2.79 -14.01 -12.96
CA GLU A 33 2.64 -13.04 -11.88
C GLU A 33 1.25 -12.40 -12.02
N TYR A 34 0.24 -13.00 -11.39
CA TYR A 34 -1.05 -12.35 -11.21
C TYR A 34 -0.92 -11.31 -10.10
N TYR A 35 -0.75 -10.05 -10.47
CA TYR A 35 -0.99 -8.94 -9.56
C TYR A 35 -2.49 -8.86 -9.30
N PHE A 36 -2.94 -9.40 -8.16
CA PHE A 36 -4.28 -9.12 -7.68
C PHE A 36 -4.30 -7.74 -7.01
N SER A 37 -5.34 -6.96 -7.37
CA SER A 37 -5.60 -5.64 -6.84
C SER A 37 -5.51 -5.58 -5.32
N SER A 38 -4.79 -4.60 -4.83
CA SER A 38 -4.76 -4.22 -3.43
C SER A 38 -6.17 -3.85 -2.96
N GLU A 39 -6.63 -4.43 -1.84
CA GLU A 39 -7.73 -3.86 -1.09
C GLU A 39 -7.18 -2.60 -0.40
N ASP A 40 -7.48 -1.44 -0.96
CA ASP A 40 -7.11 -0.17 -0.37
C ASP A 40 -8.13 0.21 0.70
N ASN A 41 -7.75 0.03 1.97
CA ASN A 41 -8.51 0.57 3.08
C ASN A 41 -8.12 2.04 3.28
N THR A 42 -9.10 2.91 3.07
CA THR A 42 -8.91 4.36 3.21
C THR A 42 -9.72 4.90 4.37
N THR A 43 -9.08 5.64 5.26
CA THR A 43 -9.74 6.41 6.32
C THR A 43 -9.42 7.89 6.17
N VAL A 44 -10.36 8.76 6.57
CA VAL A 44 -10.20 10.21 6.50
C VAL A 44 -10.48 10.82 7.87
N GLU A 45 -9.55 11.65 8.35
CA GLU A 45 -9.65 12.43 9.57
C GLU A 45 -9.69 13.92 9.20
N TYR A 46 -10.77 14.62 9.57
CA TYR A 46 -10.87 16.07 9.36
C TYR A 46 -10.29 16.84 10.55
N LEU A 47 -9.50 17.86 10.23
CA LEU A 47 -8.91 18.76 11.20
C LEU A 47 -9.80 19.98 11.45
N PRO A 48 -9.66 20.67 12.62
CA PRO A 48 -10.53 21.82 12.96
C PRO A 48 -10.47 23.00 11.98
N ASN A 49 -9.40 23.13 11.22
CA ASN A 49 -9.21 24.18 10.23
C ASN A 49 -9.75 23.82 8.83
N GLY A 50 -10.45 22.69 8.69
CA GLY A 50 -10.98 22.18 7.43
C GLY A 50 -10.01 21.39 6.57
N ASP A 51 -8.72 21.32 6.94
CA ASP A 51 -7.77 20.39 6.35
C ASP A 51 -8.13 18.96 6.72
N TYR A 52 -7.59 17.98 6.02
CA TYR A 52 -7.83 16.59 6.35
C TYR A 52 -6.62 15.70 6.09
N ILE A 53 -6.61 14.59 6.79
CA ILE A 53 -5.60 13.54 6.69
C ILE A 53 -6.27 12.31 6.09
N THR A 54 -5.70 11.80 5.01
CA THR A 54 -6.12 10.51 4.43
C THR A 54 -5.07 9.46 4.78
N GLU A 55 -5.50 8.37 5.40
CA GLU A 55 -4.68 7.19 5.61
C GLU A 55 -5.12 6.11 4.63
N ILE A 56 -4.18 5.60 3.84
CA ILE A 56 -4.40 4.58 2.80
C ILE A 56 -3.51 3.39 3.12
N MET A 57 -4.12 2.22 3.33
CA MET A 57 -3.41 0.96 3.51
C MET A 57 -3.57 0.11 2.27
N SER A 58 -2.46 -0.26 1.64
CA SER A 58 -2.40 -1.16 0.48
C SER A 58 -1.63 -2.41 0.83
N VAL A 59 -2.14 -3.56 0.41
CA VAL A 59 -1.51 -4.87 0.63
C VAL A 59 -1.31 -5.55 -0.72
N GLU A 60 -0.04 -5.85 -1.03
CA GLU A 60 0.32 -6.61 -2.22
C GLU A 60 0.33 -8.11 -1.87
N ASN A 61 -0.59 -8.85 -2.45
CA ASN A 61 -0.62 -10.30 -2.31
C ASN A 61 0.26 -10.93 -3.39
N THR A 62 1.45 -11.39 -3.02
CA THR A 62 2.26 -12.22 -3.90
C THR A 62 1.75 -13.65 -3.82
N ILE A 63 1.17 -14.18 -4.90
CA ILE A 63 0.85 -15.60 -4.97
C ILE A 63 2.16 -16.36 -5.12
N GLN A 64 2.57 -17.02 -4.05
CA GLN A 64 3.71 -17.94 -4.12
C GLN A 64 3.21 -19.31 -4.61
N PRO A 65 3.90 -19.94 -5.56
CA PRO A 65 3.57 -21.32 -5.92
C PRO A 65 3.73 -22.24 -4.71
N TYR A 66 2.92 -23.26 -4.65
CA TYR A 66 2.52 -24.13 -3.53
C TYR A 66 3.65 -24.84 -2.72
N THR A 67 4.91 -24.45 -2.83
CA THR A 67 6.04 -25.27 -2.32
C THR A 67 6.95 -24.58 -1.30
N SER A 68 6.73 -23.34 -0.93
CA SER A 68 7.63 -22.72 0.04
C SER A 68 6.91 -22.09 1.24
N THR A 69 7.07 -22.72 2.39
CA THR A 69 6.94 -22.05 3.69
C THR A 69 8.32 -21.48 4.07
N PRO A 70 8.45 -20.20 4.45
CA PRO A 70 7.40 -19.25 4.77
C PRO A 70 6.87 -18.44 3.56
N SER A 71 5.60 -18.03 3.64
CA SER A 71 5.00 -17.09 2.70
C SER A 71 5.49 -15.67 2.95
N SER A 72 5.48 -14.84 1.92
CA SER A 72 5.86 -13.43 2.02
C SER A 72 4.73 -12.51 1.56
N LYS A 73 4.65 -11.32 2.15
CA LYS A 73 3.68 -10.30 1.79
C LYS A 73 4.27 -8.90 2.00
N THR A 74 4.04 -8.02 1.04
CA THR A 74 4.39 -6.61 1.14
C THR A 74 3.15 -5.77 1.40
N ALA A 75 3.26 -4.83 2.31
CA ALA A 75 2.19 -3.88 2.61
C ALA A 75 2.75 -2.47 2.73
N SER A 76 1.90 -1.48 2.48
CA SER A 76 2.24 -0.09 2.71
C SER A 76 1.10 0.66 3.37
N LYS A 77 1.45 1.66 4.17
CA LYS A 77 0.53 2.62 4.76
C LYS A 77 1.00 4.03 4.43
N THR A 78 0.11 4.80 3.80
CA THR A 78 0.39 6.17 3.37
C THR A 78 -0.48 7.13 4.18
N ILE A 79 0.13 8.14 4.77
CA ILE A 79 -0.57 9.28 5.37
C ILE A 79 -0.39 10.48 4.44
N GLN A 80 -1.50 11.06 3.98
CA GLN A 80 -1.52 12.21 3.10
C GLN A 80 -2.22 13.37 3.78
N TYR A 81 -1.59 14.53 3.78
CA TYR A 81 -2.16 15.79 4.27
C TYR A 81 -2.69 16.61 3.11
N THR A 82 -3.93 17.07 3.23
CA THR A 82 -4.65 17.81 2.21
C THR A 82 -5.35 19.03 2.84
N ASP A 83 -5.36 20.17 2.17
CA ASP A 83 -6.06 21.35 2.65
C ASP A 83 -7.56 21.31 2.35
N ALA A 84 -8.29 22.27 2.92
CA ALA A 84 -9.71 22.45 2.68
C ALA A 84 -10.08 22.69 1.20
N SER A 85 -9.11 23.06 0.36
CA SER A 85 -9.26 23.24 -1.09
C SER A 85 -8.90 22.01 -1.90
N ASN A 86 -8.71 20.84 -1.25
CA ASN A 86 -8.29 19.58 -1.85
C ASN A 86 -6.84 19.59 -2.43
N LYS A 87 -6.00 20.54 -2.04
CA LYS A 87 -4.60 20.58 -2.43
C LYS A 87 -3.75 19.75 -1.47
N LYS A 88 -3.00 18.81 -2.00
CA LYS A 88 -2.07 17.99 -1.20
C LYS A 88 -0.88 18.84 -0.73
N TYR A 89 -0.51 18.72 0.54
CA TYR A 89 0.67 19.35 1.12
C TYR A 89 1.87 18.42 1.11
N SER A 90 1.66 17.23 1.65
CA SER A 90 2.69 16.22 1.81
C SER A 90 2.09 14.84 1.94
N SER A 91 2.88 13.83 1.62
CA SER A 91 2.57 12.45 1.94
C SER A 91 3.78 11.76 2.58
N TYR A 92 3.49 10.82 3.46
CA TYR A 92 4.47 9.95 4.09
C TYR A 92 4.02 8.50 3.95
N LYS A 93 4.89 7.63 3.42
CA LYS A 93 4.60 6.22 3.17
C LYS A 93 5.58 5.35 3.95
N LEU A 94 5.06 4.42 4.73
CA LEU A 94 5.77 3.27 5.28
C LEU A 94 5.50 2.07 4.39
N THR A 95 6.54 1.37 3.94
CA THR A 95 6.45 0.11 3.20
C THR A 95 7.17 -0.96 3.99
N ALA A 96 6.58 -2.14 4.11
CA ALA A 96 7.18 -3.25 4.84
C ALA A 96 6.89 -4.59 4.17
N THR A 97 7.89 -5.47 4.19
CA THR A 97 7.76 -6.88 3.77
C THR A 97 7.77 -7.77 5.00
N PHE A 98 6.86 -8.73 5.02
CA PHE A 98 6.69 -9.67 6.12
C PHE A 98 6.82 -11.09 5.61
N SER A 99 7.44 -11.95 6.43
CA SER A 99 7.44 -13.40 6.27
C SER A 99 6.55 -14.02 7.34
N TYR A 100 5.72 -14.99 6.99
CA TYR A 100 4.79 -15.66 7.91
C TYR A 100 4.57 -17.13 7.52
N ASN A 101 4.19 -17.98 8.51
CA ASN A 101 4.08 -19.43 8.34
C ASN A 101 2.93 -20.07 9.11
N LYS A 102 1.85 -19.33 9.39
CA LYS A 102 0.69 -19.71 10.22
C LYS A 102 0.97 -19.83 11.73
N THR A 103 2.22 -19.90 12.15
CA THR A 103 2.61 -19.98 13.57
C THR A 103 3.26 -18.68 14.03
N THR A 104 4.10 -18.10 13.18
CA THR A 104 4.86 -16.88 13.45
C THR A 104 4.82 -15.94 12.26
N SER A 105 5.07 -14.68 12.52
CA SER A 105 5.34 -13.67 11.51
C SER A 105 6.54 -12.83 11.91
N LYS A 106 7.21 -12.23 10.93
CA LYS A 106 8.37 -11.38 11.10
C LYS A 106 8.43 -10.32 10.02
N CYS A 107 8.68 -9.07 10.40
CA CYS A 107 9.03 -8.02 9.46
C CYS A 107 10.47 -8.25 8.95
N THR A 108 10.62 -8.47 7.65
CA THR A 108 11.92 -8.71 7.00
C THR A 108 12.53 -7.43 6.47
N GLU A 109 11.69 -6.52 5.97
CA GLU A 109 12.12 -5.23 5.45
C GLU A 109 11.17 -4.12 5.92
N ALA A 110 11.70 -2.92 6.11
CA ALA A 110 10.93 -1.73 6.38
C ALA A 110 11.64 -0.51 5.78
N SER A 111 10.90 0.29 5.05
CA SER A 111 11.38 1.54 4.46
C SER A 111 10.32 2.62 4.56
N CYS A 112 10.73 3.88 4.50
CA CYS A 112 9.81 4.99 4.48
C CYS A 112 10.24 6.03 3.45
N SER A 113 9.28 6.77 2.93
CA SER A 113 9.47 7.88 2.01
C SER A 113 8.57 9.04 2.38
N PHE A 114 9.05 10.25 2.09
CA PHE A 114 8.29 11.49 2.27
C PHE A 114 8.28 12.25 0.96
N ILE A 115 7.11 12.76 0.57
CA ILE A 115 6.92 13.61 -0.60
C ILE A 115 6.30 14.91 -0.13
N SER A 116 6.94 16.03 -0.46
CA SER A 116 6.37 17.36 -0.32
C SER A 116 5.77 17.79 -1.65
N TYR A 117 4.52 18.28 -1.61
CA TYR A 117 3.83 18.89 -2.75
C TYR A 117 3.80 20.42 -2.64
N SER A 118 4.49 20.97 -1.63
CA SER A 118 4.55 22.40 -1.36
C SER A 118 5.94 22.76 -0.86
N ASP A 119 6.53 23.81 -1.40
CA ASP A 119 7.87 24.30 -1.02
C ASP A 119 7.98 24.68 0.46
N ASN A 120 6.83 24.93 1.09
CA ASN A 120 6.76 25.29 2.50
C ASN A 120 6.87 24.08 3.45
N TRP A 121 6.71 22.85 2.96
CA TRP A 121 6.81 21.64 3.79
C TRP A 121 8.13 20.94 3.56
N ILE A 122 8.94 20.83 4.61
CA ILE A 122 10.26 20.22 4.58
C ILE A 122 10.32 19.03 5.52
N LEU A 123 10.92 17.95 5.03
CA LEU A 123 11.30 16.82 5.86
C LEU A 123 12.39 17.26 6.86
N SER A 124 12.14 17.04 8.15
CA SER A 124 13.13 17.25 9.21
C SER A 124 13.83 15.96 9.60
N SER A 125 13.07 14.87 9.70
CA SER A 125 13.59 13.52 9.93
C SER A 125 12.61 12.46 9.51
N GLN A 126 13.14 11.31 9.11
CA GLN A 126 12.35 10.08 8.90
C GLN A 126 13.18 8.87 9.30
N SER A 127 12.49 7.83 9.75
CA SER A 127 13.11 6.54 10.04
C SER A 127 12.12 5.42 9.90
N ALA A 128 12.59 4.24 9.51
CA ALA A 128 11.84 3.00 9.55
C ALA A 128 12.64 1.95 10.32
N LYS A 129 11.96 1.17 11.15
CA LYS A 129 12.57 0.07 11.90
C LYS A 129 11.68 -1.16 11.91
N LYS A 130 12.29 -2.31 12.02
CA LYS A 130 11.65 -3.62 12.22
C LYS A 130 11.61 -3.96 13.71
N SER A 131 10.50 -4.46 14.19
CA SER A 131 10.32 -4.89 15.58
C SER A 131 9.43 -6.15 15.62
N GLY A 132 10.07 -7.33 15.56
CA GLY A 132 9.34 -8.59 15.50
C GLY A 132 8.45 -8.69 14.26
N ASP A 133 7.15 -8.78 14.47
CA ASP A 133 6.09 -8.83 13.44
C ASP A 133 5.61 -7.46 12.98
N THR A 134 6.26 -6.39 13.41
CA THR A 134 5.81 -5.00 13.21
C THR A 134 6.89 -4.17 12.52
N ALA A 135 6.49 -3.39 11.53
CA ALA A 135 7.25 -2.28 10.98
C ALA A 135 6.78 -0.97 11.62
N ILE A 136 7.72 -0.11 12.00
CA ILE A 136 7.43 1.18 12.62
C ILE A 136 8.15 2.25 11.81
N GLY A 137 7.38 3.23 11.30
CA GLY A 137 7.88 4.39 10.59
C GLY A 137 7.63 5.66 11.39
N ASN A 138 8.63 6.54 11.48
CA ASN A 138 8.49 7.85 12.10
C ASN A 138 8.84 8.94 11.10
N VAL A 139 8.08 10.01 11.10
CA VAL A 139 8.32 11.21 10.31
C VAL A 139 8.19 12.47 11.16
N THR A 140 9.07 13.42 10.92
CA THR A 140 8.91 14.80 11.37
C THR A 140 9.05 15.72 10.17
N ALA A 141 8.00 16.46 9.86
CA ALA A 141 7.96 17.47 8.82
C ALA A 141 7.66 18.84 9.43
N LYS A 142 8.25 19.89 8.86
CA LYS A 142 8.09 21.27 9.30
C LYS A 142 7.53 22.13 8.18
N ARG A 143 6.52 22.94 8.50
CA ARG A 143 6.07 24.00 7.63
C ARG A 143 6.89 25.27 7.92
N LYS A 144 7.56 25.78 6.89
CA LYS A 144 8.32 27.01 6.96
C LYS A 144 7.74 28.04 5.98
N VAL A 145 7.65 29.30 6.43
CA VAL A 145 7.33 30.44 5.58
C VAL A 145 8.36 31.53 5.93
N ASP A 146 9.04 32.06 4.95
CA ASP A 146 10.10 33.08 5.11
C ASP A 146 11.15 32.68 6.15
N GLY A 147 11.52 31.40 6.17
CA GLY A 147 12.50 30.84 7.10
C GLY A 147 11.97 30.55 8.51
N ILE A 148 10.75 30.99 8.85
CA ILE A 148 10.13 30.77 10.16
C ILE A 148 9.35 29.45 10.16
N VAL A 149 9.55 28.64 11.20
CA VAL A 149 8.80 27.40 11.41
C VAL A 149 7.44 27.74 11.99
N LEU A 150 6.37 27.56 11.20
CA LEU A 150 5.00 27.81 11.63
C LEU A 150 4.32 26.57 12.23
N ASN A 151 4.71 25.39 11.80
CA ASN A 151 4.11 24.14 12.26
C ASN A 151 5.11 22.99 12.19
N THR A 152 4.90 21.99 13.05
CA THR A 152 5.68 20.75 13.05
C THR A 152 4.74 19.58 13.19
N ILE A 153 4.74 18.68 12.21
CA ILE A 153 4.00 17.44 12.24
C ILE A 153 4.97 16.32 12.66
N ARG A 154 4.56 15.52 13.65
CA ARG A 154 5.22 14.27 14.01
C ARG A 154 4.20 13.15 13.91
N ARG A 155 4.55 12.10 13.19
CA ARG A 155 3.69 10.92 13.05
C ARG A 155 4.51 9.64 13.19
N GLU A 156 3.90 8.68 13.88
CA GLU A 156 4.33 7.30 13.89
C GLU A 156 3.30 6.48 13.12
N ILE A 157 3.77 5.62 12.21
CA ILE A 157 2.97 4.68 11.46
C ILE A 157 3.42 3.28 11.84
N LYS A 158 2.46 2.37 12.01
CA LYS A 158 2.73 0.95 12.23
C LYS A 158 2.03 0.11 11.20
N LEU A 159 2.73 -0.94 10.75
CA LEU A 159 2.19 -2.05 9.99
C LEU A 159 2.54 -3.31 10.77
N LYS A 160 1.55 -4.12 11.07
CA LYS A 160 1.72 -5.38 11.78
C LYS A 160 1.21 -6.53 10.92
N CYS A 161 1.95 -7.65 10.89
CA CYS A 161 1.54 -8.87 10.21
C CYS A 161 1.24 -9.95 11.24
N SER A 162 0.07 -10.57 11.16
CA SER A 162 -0.25 -11.74 11.98
C SER A 162 0.46 -13.00 11.46
N ALA A 163 0.47 -14.06 12.25
CA ALA A 163 0.98 -15.37 11.85
C ALA A 163 0.23 -15.96 10.63
N SER A 164 -1.03 -15.59 10.42
CA SER A 164 -1.83 -15.96 9.24
C SER A 164 -1.60 -15.08 8.01
N GLY A 165 -0.79 -14.01 8.12
CA GLY A 165 -0.51 -13.07 7.04
C GLY A 165 -1.54 -11.93 6.93
N ALA A 166 -2.44 -11.72 7.91
CA ALA A 166 -3.30 -10.55 7.95
C ALA A 166 -2.48 -9.32 8.35
N ILE A 167 -2.69 -8.20 7.64
CA ILE A 167 -2.02 -6.91 7.89
C ILE A 167 -2.99 -5.95 8.61
N SER A 168 -2.45 -5.23 9.59
CA SER A 168 -3.16 -4.19 10.33
C SER A 168 -2.29 -2.96 10.58
#